data_61231450ae2be73be854fe5e3fee0c8f
#
_entry.id   61231450ae2be73be854fe5e3fee0c8f
#
_cell.length_a   1.000
_cell.length_b   1.000
_cell.length_c   1.000
_cell.angle_alpha   90.00
_cell.angle_beta   90.00
_cell.angle_gamma   90.00
#
_symmetry.space_group_name_H-M   'P 1'
#
loop_
_entity.id
_entity.type
_entity.pdbx_description
1 polymer ?
#
loop_
_entity_poly.entity_id
_entity_poly.type
_entity_poly.pdbx_seq_one_letter_code
_entity_poly.pdbx_strand_id
1 'polypeptide(L)'
;MARRKVAAAKGPAKRAAKGRPAVGASAGVEGSGGARRFWLFKSEPESYSIDHLERDGRTAWTGVRNYQARNTLRDLVQPGDGVLFYHSSTEPMAVVGAMTVARAGYPDPTAFDSKDSHYDPDSDPAEPTWFVVDVEFARKFAKPVTRDMLKSAAGLEKMMVIQKGARLSIQPLTPEEWRIVHQLAGAAPC
;
A
#
# COMPACT_ATOMS: atom_id res chain seq x y z
N MET A 1 -31.16 51.38 25.62
CA MET A 1 -29.94 52.02 26.18
C MET A 1 -28.79 51.06 26.03
N ALA A 2 -27.97 51.40 25.32
CA ALA A 2 -26.61 51.84 25.11
C ALA A 2 -25.79 50.80 24.35
N ARG A 3 -25.45 51.19 23.17
CA ARG A 3 -24.41 50.62 22.28
C ARG A 3 -23.02 50.70 22.95
N ARG A 4 -22.17 49.70 22.69
CA ARG A 4 -20.71 49.96 22.63
C ARG A 4 -20.10 49.18 21.46
N LYS A 5 -19.67 49.95 20.46
CA LYS A 5 -18.65 49.63 19.45
C LYS A 5 -17.25 49.72 20.08
N VAL A 6 -16.34 48.81 19.70
CA VAL A 6 -14.90 49.03 19.60
C VAL A 6 -14.39 47.96 18.65
N ALA A 7 -13.92 48.22 17.54
CA ALA A 7 -12.80 48.85 16.86
C ALA A 7 -11.85 47.81 16.31
N ALA A 8 -11.69 47.83 14.98
CA ALA A 8 -10.77 47.11 14.16
C ALA A 8 -9.29 47.48 14.49
N ALA A 9 -8.43 46.50 14.45
CA ALA A 9 -6.98 46.71 14.37
C ALA A 9 -6.40 46.08 13.13
N LYS A 10 -5.67 46.93 12.42
CA LYS A 10 -5.00 46.77 11.13
C LYS A 10 -3.85 45.75 11.21
N GLY A 11 -3.67 45.00 10.10
CA GLY A 11 -2.47 44.24 9.84
C GLY A 11 -1.26 45.13 9.46
N PRO A 12 -0.10 44.53 9.35
CA PRO A 12 0.92 45.06 8.43
C PRO A 12 1.37 44.06 7.38
N ALA A 13 1.27 44.57 6.16
CA ALA A 13 2.28 44.66 5.11
C ALA A 13 3.09 43.41 4.69
N LYS A 14 2.92 43.16 3.40
CA LYS A 14 3.77 42.42 2.46
C LYS A 14 5.26 42.79 2.61
N ARG A 15 6.12 41.77 2.56
CA ARG A 15 7.48 41.89 2.10
C ARG A 15 7.77 40.81 1.06
N ALA A 16 7.96 41.27 -0.16
CA ALA A 16 8.49 40.50 -1.27
C ALA A 16 10.04 40.51 -1.19
N ALA A 17 10.68 39.39 -1.48
CA ALA A 17 12.00 39.31 -2.10
C ALA A 17 12.24 37.83 -2.48
N LYS A 18 12.26 37.56 -3.78
CA LYS A 18 13.42 37.35 -4.66
C LYS A 18 14.33 36.19 -4.27
N GLY A 19 14.40 35.19 -5.19
CA GLY A 19 15.59 34.39 -5.35
C GLY A 19 15.31 32.91 -5.58
N ARG A 20 14.99 32.49 -6.85
CA ARG A 20 15.38 31.16 -7.31
C ARG A 20 16.90 31.08 -7.39
N PRO A 21 17.47 29.89 -7.16
CA PRO A 21 17.97 29.14 -8.29
C PRO A 21 17.41 27.75 -8.38
N ALA A 22 17.09 27.36 -9.61
CA ALA A 22 17.04 25.99 -10.03
C ALA A 22 18.47 25.44 -10.02
N VAL A 23 18.63 24.22 -9.64
CA VAL A 23 19.53 23.17 -10.16
C VAL A 23 19.35 21.98 -9.21
N GLY A 24 18.89 20.88 -9.71
CA GLY A 24 19.79 19.92 -10.14
C GLY A 24 19.58 18.61 -9.43
N ALA A 25 19.49 17.58 -10.20
CA ALA A 25 19.88 16.22 -9.92
C ALA A 25 19.00 15.43 -8.90
N SER A 26 18.23 14.53 -9.49
CA SER A 26 17.85 13.26 -8.90
C SER A 26 18.99 12.66 -8.08
N ALA A 27 18.96 12.87 -6.78
CA ALA A 27 19.71 12.01 -5.88
C ALA A 27 18.91 10.70 -5.80
N GLY A 28 19.41 9.65 -6.45
CA GLY A 28 18.97 8.29 -6.20
C GLY A 28 19.07 8.05 -4.70
N VAL A 29 17.94 7.72 -4.09
CA VAL A 29 17.92 7.16 -2.73
C VAL A 29 18.55 5.79 -2.86
N GLU A 30 19.84 5.69 -2.58
CA GLU A 30 20.50 4.41 -2.35
C GLU A 30 19.80 3.77 -1.16
N GLY A 31 19.01 2.72 -1.46
CA GLY A 31 18.27 1.96 -0.47
C GLY A 31 19.24 1.39 0.55
N SER A 32 18.91 1.54 1.82
CA SER A 32 19.52 0.83 2.93
C SER A 32 19.58 -0.66 2.57
N GLY A 33 20.78 -1.25 2.51
CA GLY A 33 21.08 -2.57 1.96
C GLY A 33 20.52 -3.78 2.73
N GLY A 34 19.22 -3.84 2.93
CA GLY A 34 18.49 -5.02 3.34
C GLY A 34 18.08 -5.84 2.11
N ALA A 35 18.14 -7.18 2.19
CA ALA A 35 17.65 -8.04 1.12
C ALA A 35 16.19 -7.71 0.82
N ARG A 36 15.83 -7.56 -0.47
CA ARG A 36 14.47 -7.34 -0.96
C ARG A 36 13.54 -8.39 -0.38
N ARG A 37 12.42 -7.95 0.19
CA ARG A 37 11.37 -8.80 0.75
C ARG A 37 10.21 -8.93 -0.24
N PHE A 38 9.39 -9.95 0.01
CA PHE A 38 8.24 -10.23 -0.83
C PHE A 38 7.00 -10.39 0.03
N TRP A 39 5.88 -9.88 -0.49
CA TRP A 39 4.61 -9.81 0.20
C TRP A 39 3.47 -10.25 -0.71
N LEU A 40 2.34 -10.60 -0.12
CA LEU A 40 1.06 -10.74 -0.81
C LEU A 40 0.07 -9.82 -0.12
N PHE A 41 -0.54 -8.91 -0.91
CA PHE A 41 -1.58 -8.01 -0.44
C PHE A 41 -2.92 -8.40 -1.04
N LYS A 42 -3.97 -8.45 -0.20
CA LYS A 42 -5.32 -8.81 -0.61
C LYS A 42 -6.17 -7.57 -0.79
N SER A 43 -6.90 -7.51 -1.91
CA SER A 43 -7.96 -6.55 -2.16
C SER A 43 -9.17 -7.24 -2.77
N GLU A 44 -10.34 -6.72 -2.54
CA GLU A 44 -11.57 -7.12 -3.22
C GLU A 44 -11.63 -6.37 -4.56
N PRO A 45 -11.84 -7.05 -5.71
CA PRO A 45 -11.77 -6.39 -7.02
C PRO A 45 -12.81 -5.29 -7.20
N GLU A 46 -13.96 -5.38 -6.52
CA GLU A 46 -15.00 -4.35 -6.51
C GLU A 46 -14.57 -3.08 -5.75
N SER A 47 -13.72 -3.23 -4.73
CA SER A 47 -13.17 -2.10 -3.99
C SER A 47 -11.97 -1.49 -4.70
N TYR A 48 -10.95 -2.31 -5.01
CA TYR A 48 -9.77 -1.88 -5.74
C TYR A 48 -9.12 -3.05 -6.47
N SER A 49 -9.16 -3.05 -7.81
CA SER A 49 -8.63 -4.10 -8.66
C SER A 49 -7.24 -3.80 -9.19
N ILE A 50 -6.59 -4.82 -9.78
CA ILE A 50 -5.32 -4.63 -10.50
C ILE A 50 -5.48 -3.67 -11.68
N ASP A 51 -6.66 -3.60 -12.32
CA ASP A 51 -6.95 -2.68 -13.41
C ASP A 51 -7.04 -1.22 -12.92
N HIS A 52 -7.55 -1.02 -11.70
CA HIS A 52 -7.50 0.29 -11.06
C HIS A 52 -6.06 0.71 -10.83
N LEU A 53 -5.21 -0.19 -10.29
CA LEU A 53 -3.81 0.13 -10.05
C LEU A 53 -3.03 0.37 -11.36
N GLU A 54 -3.31 -0.40 -12.43
CA GLU A 54 -2.70 -0.19 -13.74
C GLU A 54 -3.04 1.19 -14.32
N ARG A 55 -4.29 1.61 -14.21
CA ARG A 55 -4.74 2.95 -14.62
C ARG A 55 -4.12 4.07 -13.80
N ASP A 56 -4.10 3.90 -12.48
CA ASP A 56 -3.66 4.93 -11.53
C ASP A 56 -2.13 5.00 -11.41
N GLY A 57 -1.42 3.94 -11.83
CA GLY A 57 0.03 3.79 -11.77
C GLY A 57 0.56 3.59 -10.35
N ARG A 58 0.05 4.34 -9.38
CA ARG A 58 0.45 4.31 -7.96
C ARG A 58 -0.73 4.63 -7.06
N THR A 59 -0.77 4.02 -5.89
CA THR A 59 -1.79 4.29 -4.87
C THR A 59 -1.26 4.11 -3.46
N ALA A 60 -1.89 4.77 -2.49
CA ALA A 60 -1.76 4.45 -1.07
C ALA A 60 -2.60 3.20 -0.77
N TRP A 61 -2.01 2.19 -0.12
CA TRP A 61 -2.71 0.96 0.26
C TRP A 61 -3.46 1.18 1.57
N THR A 62 -4.64 1.81 1.47
CA THR A 62 -5.46 2.26 2.60
C THR A 62 -6.38 1.16 3.15
N GLY A 63 -7.08 1.46 4.25
CA GLY A 63 -8.17 0.64 4.77
C GLY A 63 -7.75 -0.62 5.53
N VAL A 64 -6.47 -0.80 5.84
CA VAL A 64 -6.01 -1.93 6.66
C VAL A 64 -6.40 -1.70 8.11
N ARG A 65 -7.36 -2.49 8.63
CA ARG A 65 -7.91 -2.39 10.00
C ARG A 65 -7.67 -3.66 10.82
N ASN A 66 -6.49 -4.23 10.67
CA ASN A 66 -5.98 -5.36 11.46
C ASN A 66 -4.62 -4.98 12.06
N TYR A 67 -4.46 -5.09 13.36
CA TYR A 67 -3.25 -4.66 14.07
C TYR A 67 -1.97 -5.38 13.60
N GLN A 68 -2.06 -6.68 13.30
CA GLN A 68 -0.91 -7.44 12.81
C GLN A 68 -0.51 -6.97 11.41
N ALA A 69 -1.47 -6.79 10.50
CA ALA A 69 -1.22 -6.27 9.15
C ALA A 69 -0.67 -4.83 9.22
N ARG A 70 -1.23 -3.97 10.08
CA ARG A 70 -0.77 -2.62 10.34
C ARG A 70 0.69 -2.61 10.81
N ASN A 71 1.06 -3.46 11.77
CA ASN A 71 2.44 -3.56 12.26
C ASN A 71 3.40 -3.98 11.13
N THR A 72 2.97 -4.91 10.27
CA THR A 72 3.74 -5.32 9.09
C THR A 72 3.98 -4.14 8.15
N LEU A 73 2.94 -3.36 7.82
CA LEU A 73 3.07 -2.19 6.94
C LEU A 73 3.97 -1.11 7.54
N ARG A 74 3.84 -0.86 8.85
CA ARG A 74 4.61 0.17 9.55
C ARG A 74 6.09 -0.18 9.70
N ASP A 75 6.39 -1.44 10.08
CA ASP A 75 7.69 -1.81 10.62
C ASP A 75 8.55 -2.62 9.63
N LEU A 76 7.92 -3.34 8.69
CA LEU A 76 8.61 -4.37 7.91
C LEU A 76 8.62 -4.11 6.41
N VAL A 77 7.55 -3.52 5.85
CA VAL A 77 7.42 -3.26 4.41
C VAL A 77 8.27 -2.05 4.04
N GLN A 78 9.16 -2.21 3.05
CA GLN A 78 10.11 -1.18 2.64
C GLN A 78 10.02 -0.86 1.15
N PRO A 79 10.40 0.36 0.72
CA PRO A 79 10.50 0.69 -0.69
C PRO A 79 11.39 -0.30 -1.45
N GLY A 80 10.95 -0.71 -2.63
CA GLY A 80 11.61 -1.72 -3.46
C GLY A 80 11.16 -3.16 -3.19
N ASP A 81 10.42 -3.43 -2.10
CA ASP A 81 9.84 -4.75 -1.86
C ASP A 81 8.85 -5.13 -2.97
N GLY A 82 8.84 -6.42 -3.34
CA GLY A 82 7.90 -6.96 -4.30
C GLY A 82 6.60 -7.39 -3.64
N VAL A 83 5.46 -7.13 -4.29
CA VAL A 83 4.14 -7.46 -3.74
C VAL A 83 3.28 -8.17 -4.78
N LEU A 84 2.79 -9.37 -4.47
CA LEU A 84 1.75 -10.03 -5.25
C LEU A 84 0.39 -9.41 -4.93
N PHE A 85 -0.34 -9.02 -5.97
CA PHE A 85 -1.69 -8.50 -5.85
C PHE A 85 -2.69 -9.65 -5.92
N TYR A 86 -3.41 -9.90 -4.84
CA TYR A 86 -4.38 -11.00 -4.73
C TYR A 86 -5.81 -10.48 -4.66
N HIS A 87 -6.65 -10.90 -5.59
CA HIS A 87 -8.09 -10.68 -5.55
C HIS A 87 -8.75 -11.69 -4.61
N SER A 88 -9.31 -11.17 -3.51
CA SER A 88 -10.08 -11.93 -2.52
C SER A 88 -11.57 -11.64 -2.67
N SER A 89 -12.42 -12.38 -1.94
CA SER A 89 -13.90 -12.19 -1.94
C SER A 89 -14.52 -12.23 -3.34
N THR A 90 -13.93 -12.98 -4.26
CA THR A 90 -14.39 -13.17 -5.63
C THR A 90 -14.17 -14.62 -6.07
N GLU A 91 -14.79 -15.05 -7.16
CA GLU A 91 -14.63 -16.39 -7.72
C GLU A 91 -14.19 -16.30 -9.19
N PRO A 92 -13.03 -16.87 -9.55
CA PRO A 92 -12.04 -17.49 -8.66
C PRO A 92 -11.20 -16.44 -7.91
N MET A 93 -10.84 -16.73 -6.65
CA MET A 93 -9.79 -15.97 -5.97
C MET A 93 -8.45 -16.26 -6.63
N ALA A 94 -7.62 -15.23 -6.91
CA ALA A 94 -6.37 -15.39 -7.65
C ALA A 94 -5.34 -14.31 -7.35
N VAL A 95 -4.06 -14.63 -7.55
CA VAL A 95 -3.02 -13.63 -7.78
C VAL A 95 -3.17 -13.13 -9.21
N VAL A 96 -3.36 -11.84 -9.38
CA VAL A 96 -3.71 -11.20 -10.66
C VAL A 96 -2.60 -10.34 -11.23
N GLY A 97 -1.55 -10.08 -10.45
CA GLY A 97 -0.43 -9.26 -10.87
C GLY A 97 0.59 -9.04 -9.77
N ALA A 98 1.51 -8.16 -10.03
CA ALA A 98 2.54 -7.72 -9.10
C ALA A 98 2.64 -6.20 -9.08
N MET A 99 3.09 -5.68 -7.96
CA MET A 99 3.36 -4.27 -7.70
C MET A 99 4.63 -4.14 -6.86
N THR A 100 5.17 -2.95 -6.74
CA THR A 100 6.36 -2.65 -5.96
C THR A 100 6.01 -1.63 -4.90
N VAL A 101 6.58 -1.77 -3.71
CA VAL A 101 6.44 -0.75 -2.66
C VAL A 101 7.22 0.48 -3.06
N ALA A 102 6.55 1.63 -3.13
CA ALA A 102 7.12 2.91 -3.54
C ALA A 102 7.44 3.83 -2.34
N ARG A 103 6.72 3.65 -1.23
CA ARG A 103 6.92 4.43 0.01
C ARG A 103 6.69 3.55 1.23
N ALA A 104 7.58 3.68 2.23
CA ALA A 104 7.46 3.03 3.52
C ALA A 104 6.25 3.52 4.33
N GLY A 105 5.95 2.83 5.41
CA GLY A 105 4.80 3.07 6.27
C GLY A 105 4.65 4.51 6.76
N TYR A 106 3.46 5.07 6.58
CA TYR A 106 3.06 6.38 7.12
C TYR A 106 1.60 6.33 7.61
N PRO A 107 1.15 7.31 8.42
CA PRO A 107 -0.21 7.33 8.94
C PRO A 107 -1.27 7.24 7.84
N ASP A 108 -2.28 6.38 8.02
CA ASP A 108 -3.39 6.22 7.06
C ASP A 108 -4.31 7.45 7.12
N PRO A 109 -4.37 8.28 6.07
CA PRO A 109 -5.21 9.48 6.08
C PRO A 109 -6.70 9.17 6.17
N THR A 110 -7.14 7.98 5.71
CA THR A 110 -8.55 7.59 5.76
C THR A 110 -9.05 7.38 7.18
N ALA A 111 -8.15 7.11 8.13
CA ALA A 111 -8.51 6.98 9.54
C ALA A 111 -9.01 8.30 10.15
N PHE A 112 -8.66 9.44 9.57
CA PHE A 112 -8.99 10.77 10.08
C PHE A 112 -10.11 11.48 9.28
N ASP A 113 -10.56 10.91 8.17
CA ASP A 113 -11.67 11.46 7.37
C ASP A 113 -13.00 10.82 7.78
N SER A 114 -13.84 11.57 8.49
CA SER A 114 -15.15 11.10 8.96
C SER A 114 -16.14 10.71 7.85
N LYS A 115 -15.81 10.99 6.58
CA LYS A 115 -16.61 10.58 5.41
C LYS A 115 -16.10 9.28 4.78
N ASP A 116 -14.91 8.83 5.14
CA ASP A 116 -14.35 7.58 4.65
C ASP A 116 -14.92 6.39 5.43
N SER A 117 -15.14 5.27 4.74
CA SER A 117 -15.64 4.03 5.36
C SER A 117 -14.64 3.40 6.35
N HIS A 118 -13.38 3.82 6.30
CA HIS A 118 -12.32 3.37 7.19
C HIS A 118 -11.99 4.39 8.29
N TYR A 119 -12.87 5.38 8.49
CA TYR A 119 -12.72 6.33 9.59
C TYR A 119 -12.65 5.63 10.94
N ASP A 120 -11.71 6.05 11.78
CA ASP A 120 -11.55 5.56 13.13
C ASP A 120 -11.54 6.74 14.12
N PRO A 121 -12.64 6.97 14.85
CA PRO A 121 -12.74 8.10 15.77
C PRO A 121 -11.78 8.00 16.96
N ASP A 122 -11.26 6.80 17.25
CA ASP A 122 -10.32 6.55 18.35
C ASP A 122 -8.84 6.75 17.93
N SER A 123 -8.58 7.00 16.63
CA SER A 123 -7.22 7.24 16.14
C SER A 123 -6.81 8.70 16.29
N ASP A 124 -5.77 8.96 17.08
CA ASP A 124 -5.21 10.30 17.28
C ASP A 124 -4.19 10.63 16.18
N PRO A 125 -4.31 11.77 15.46
CA PRO A 125 -3.28 12.22 14.52
C PRO A 125 -1.88 12.39 15.13
N ALA A 126 -1.78 12.68 16.44
CA ALA A 126 -0.50 12.78 17.16
C ALA A 126 0.12 11.41 17.48
N GLU A 127 -0.73 10.38 17.65
CA GLU A 127 -0.33 8.97 17.86
C GLU A 127 -1.12 8.02 16.94
N PRO A 128 -0.83 8.02 15.63
CA PRO A 128 -1.64 7.30 14.65
C PRO A 128 -1.73 5.80 14.91
N THR A 129 -2.95 5.27 14.92
CA THR A 129 -3.18 3.84 15.06
C THR A 129 -2.92 3.09 13.76
N TRP A 130 -3.30 3.65 12.60
CA TRP A 130 -3.30 2.96 11.31
C TRP A 130 -2.23 3.50 10.36
N PHE A 131 -1.62 2.59 9.59
CA PHE A 131 -0.53 2.89 8.68
C PHE A 131 -0.80 2.31 7.30
N VAL A 132 -0.30 2.99 6.29
CA VAL A 132 -0.34 2.61 4.88
C VAL A 132 1.05 2.65 4.29
N VAL A 133 1.24 2.01 3.15
CA VAL A 133 2.39 2.15 2.25
C VAL A 133 1.88 2.61 0.89
N ASP A 134 2.73 3.23 0.08
CA ASP A 134 2.40 3.41 -1.33
C ASP A 134 2.93 2.22 -2.13
N VAL A 135 2.13 1.80 -3.10
CA VAL A 135 2.50 0.76 -4.05
C VAL A 135 2.38 1.28 -5.48
N GLU A 136 3.27 0.84 -6.36
CA GLU A 136 3.28 1.14 -7.78
C GLU A 136 2.97 -0.11 -8.59
N PHE A 137 2.21 0.08 -9.66
CA PHE A 137 1.96 -0.97 -10.64
C PHE A 137 3.26 -1.47 -11.25
N ALA A 138 3.48 -2.79 -11.18
CA ALA A 138 4.61 -3.40 -11.86
C ALA A 138 4.15 -4.25 -13.05
N ARG A 139 3.10 -5.05 -12.85
CA ARG A 139 2.60 -5.94 -13.91
C ARG A 139 1.23 -6.52 -13.58
N LYS A 140 0.35 -6.59 -14.58
CA LYS A 140 -0.82 -7.46 -14.60
C LYS A 140 -0.46 -8.80 -15.23
N PHE A 141 -0.89 -9.91 -14.64
CA PHE A 141 -0.64 -11.23 -15.19
C PHE A 141 -1.63 -11.53 -16.32
N ALA A 142 -1.11 -11.94 -17.47
CA ALA A 142 -1.94 -12.39 -18.59
C ALA A 142 -2.78 -13.63 -18.20
N LYS A 143 -2.23 -14.47 -17.31
CA LYS A 143 -2.89 -15.63 -16.74
C LYS A 143 -2.92 -15.48 -15.21
N PRO A 144 -4.06 -15.14 -14.61
CA PRO A 144 -4.21 -15.15 -13.16
C PRO A 144 -3.88 -16.50 -12.55
N VAL A 145 -3.18 -16.51 -11.42
CA VAL A 145 -2.85 -17.74 -10.69
C VAL A 145 -3.91 -17.97 -9.63
N THR A 146 -4.82 -18.86 -9.90
CA THR A 146 -5.95 -19.14 -9.00
C THR A 146 -5.51 -19.80 -7.70
N ARG A 147 -6.34 -19.65 -6.66
CA ARG A 147 -6.08 -20.28 -5.36
C ARG A 147 -5.91 -21.81 -5.48
N ASP A 148 -6.61 -22.46 -6.39
CA ASP A 148 -6.48 -23.91 -6.59
C ASP A 148 -5.18 -24.26 -7.32
N MET A 149 -4.71 -23.43 -8.25
CA MET A 149 -3.36 -23.57 -8.83
C MET A 149 -2.29 -23.44 -7.75
N LEU A 150 -2.42 -22.44 -6.84
CA LEU A 150 -1.49 -22.29 -5.72
C LEU A 150 -1.46 -23.51 -4.81
N LYS A 151 -2.61 -24.11 -4.50
CA LYS A 151 -2.71 -25.34 -3.67
C LYS A 151 -2.09 -26.56 -4.31
N SER A 152 -2.13 -26.63 -5.65
CA SER A 152 -1.63 -27.78 -6.40
C SER A 152 -0.15 -27.68 -6.77
N ALA A 153 0.46 -26.53 -6.55
CA ALA A 153 1.85 -26.28 -6.95
C ALA A 153 2.83 -26.73 -5.88
N ALA A 154 3.80 -27.57 -6.29
CA ALA A 154 4.90 -27.98 -5.42
C ALA A 154 5.72 -26.75 -4.99
N GLY A 155 6.12 -26.71 -3.71
CA GLY A 155 6.86 -25.62 -3.10
C GLY A 155 6.01 -24.48 -2.55
N LEU A 156 4.67 -24.52 -2.71
CA LEU A 156 3.73 -23.55 -2.15
C LEU A 156 2.93 -24.10 -0.96
N GLU A 157 3.18 -25.29 -0.50
CA GLU A 157 2.38 -25.98 0.54
C GLU A 157 2.26 -25.20 1.84
N LYS A 158 3.27 -24.35 2.13
CA LYS A 158 3.31 -23.49 3.32
C LYS A 158 2.86 -22.06 3.06
N MET A 159 2.57 -21.69 1.82
CA MET A 159 2.16 -20.33 1.46
C MET A 159 0.91 -19.94 2.26
N MET A 160 0.99 -18.80 2.97
CA MET A 160 -0.02 -18.43 3.96
C MET A 160 -1.42 -18.29 3.34
N VAL A 161 -1.56 -17.76 2.13
CA VAL A 161 -2.86 -17.47 1.50
C VAL A 161 -3.72 -18.72 1.24
N ILE A 162 -3.08 -19.88 1.11
CA ILE A 162 -3.81 -21.15 0.89
C ILE A 162 -4.15 -21.89 2.18
N GLN A 163 -3.59 -21.46 3.32
CA GLN A 163 -3.84 -22.12 4.61
C GLN A 163 -5.28 -21.88 5.09
N LYS A 164 -5.81 -22.85 5.85
CA LYS A 164 -7.13 -22.72 6.48
C LYS A 164 -7.11 -21.59 7.50
N GLY A 165 -8.07 -20.66 7.41
CA GLY A 165 -8.17 -19.54 8.35
C GLY A 165 -7.22 -18.38 8.10
N ALA A 166 -6.50 -18.35 6.99
CA ALA A 166 -5.61 -17.25 6.61
C ALA A 166 -6.39 -15.96 6.26
N ARG A 167 -6.77 -15.20 7.30
CA ARG A 167 -7.56 -13.96 7.16
C ARG A 167 -6.72 -12.70 6.98
N LEU A 168 -5.41 -12.78 7.26
CA LEU A 168 -4.52 -11.62 7.19
C LEU A 168 -4.47 -11.06 5.76
N SER A 169 -4.64 -9.76 5.60
CA SER A 169 -4.65 -9.08 4.29
C SER A 169 -3.24 -8.80 3.75
N ILE A 170 -2.26 -8.70 4.64
CA ILE A 170 -0.84 -8.47 4.32
C ILE A 170 -0.07 -9.70 4.80
N GLN A 171 0.55 -10.43 3.89
CA GLN A 171 1.21 -11.71 4.19
C GLN A 171 2.64 -11.73 3.66
N PRO A 172 3.61 -12.22 4.44
CA PRO A 172 4.97 -12.41 3.94
C PRO A 172 5.02 -13.56 2.93
N LEU A 173 5.96 -13.45 2.00
CA LEU A 173 6.32 -14.50 1.04
C LEU A 173 7.80 -14.81 1.14
N THR A 174 8.14 -16.06 0.92
CA THR A 174 9.53 -16.42 0.66
C THR A 174 9.94 -16.04 -0.77
N PRO A 175 11.24 -15.83 -1.06
CA PRO A 175 11.71 -15.63 -2.43
C PRO A 175 11.31 -16.77 -3.38
N GLU A 176 11.23 -17.98 -2.86
CA GLU A 176 10.83 -19.15 -3.65
C GLU A 176 9.34 -19.12 -4.00
N GLU A 177 8.45 -18.79 -3.05
CA GLU A 177 7.02 -18.62 -3.32
C GLU A 177 6.77 -17.52 -4.37
N TRP A 178 7.50 -16.39 -4.26
CA TRP A 178 7.47 -15.32 -5.25
C TRP A 178 7.82 -15.82 -6.66
N ARG A 179 8.92 -16.57 -6.78
CA ARG A 179 9.39 -17.12 -8.06
C ARG A 179 8.41 -18.12 -8.66
N ILE A 180 7.88 -19.05 -7.85
CA ILE A 180 6.93 -20.09 -8.31
C ILE A 180 5.64 -19.43 -8.82
N VAL A 181 5.09 -18.44 -8.12
CA VAL A 181 3.88 -17.75 -8.56
C VAL A 181 4.09 -17.05 -9.91
N HIS A 182 5.22 -16.36 -10.11
CA HIS A 182 5.55 -15.75 -11.41
C HIS A 182 5.68 -16.81 -12.52
N GLN A 183 6.31 -17.95 -12.23
CA GLN A 183 6.40 -19.05 -13.18
C GLN A 183 5.02 -19.61 -13.56
N LEU A 184 4.12 -19.79 -12.61
CA LEU A 184 2.73 -20.22 -12.86
C LEU A 184 1.96 -19.21 -13.72
N ALA A 185 2.21 -17.94 -13.52
CA ALA A 185 1.62 -16.85 -14.34
C ALA A 185 2.24 -16.75 -15.75
N GLY A 186 3.34 -17.45 -16.03
CA GLY A 186 4.11 -17.32 -17.27
C GLY A 186 4.82 -15.96 -17.39
N ALA A 187 5.17 -15.35 -16.25
CA ALA A 187 5.78 -14.03 -16.16
C ALA A 187 7.15 -14.10 -15.51
N ALA A 188 8.11 -13.29 -15.99
CA ALA A 188 9.38 -13.12 -15.30
C ALA A 188 9.14 -12.38 -13.96
N PRO A 189 9.86 -12.71 -12.86
CA PRO A 189 9.85 -11.91 -11.65
C PRO A 189 10.28 -10.46 -11.94
N CYS A 190 9.58 -9.50 -11.35
CA CYS A 190 9.85 -8.06 -11.47
C CYS A 190 10.46 -7.49 -10.19
#